data_192fd0d40d9c7b5db792ea5bdc7438ed
#
_entry.id   192fd0d40d9c7b5db792ea5bdc7438ed
#
_cell.length_a   1.000
_cell.length_b   1.000
_cell.length_c   1.000
_cell.angle_alpha   90.00
_cell.angle_beta   90.00
_cell.angle_gamma   90.00
#
_symmetry.space_group_name_H-M   'P 1'
#
loop_
_entity.id
_entity.type
_entity.pdbx_description
1 polymer ?
#
loop_
_entity_poly.entity_id
_entity_poly.type
_entity_poly.pdbx_seq_one_letter_code
_entity_poly.pdbx_strand_id
1 'polypeptide(L)'
;MAILIIPITNALGGTQSAWIKVAVIFGLISVLSLLLLYKVSKENVQIVEKSEDEDVPFAEGLKILFKNKYWVIMLVLQFIMNISYGLSTSGGTYYAKYILGNDNIVALLGAVGLIPTFLGFILTGPMASKLGMTKTCMISCVMGAVACLVRVFTPYSLATCIAGGVVTTFANIPLMCLFGAMVNNCVEYNDYKFGKRIVGMTNSANSFGSKIGSGIGASLIG
;
A
#
# COMPACT_ATOMS: atom_id res chain seq x y z
N MET A 1 3.73 5.59 -12.06
CA MET A 1 4.89 6.48 -12.26
C MET A 1 5.75 6.03 -13.44
N ALA A 2 6.31 4.81 -13.45
CA ALA A 2 7.19 4.34 -14.53
C ALA A 2 6.57 4.43 -15.95
N ILE A 3 5.28 4.23 -16.12
CA ILE A 3 4.56 4.29 -17.41
C ILE A 3 4.66 5.66 -18.09
N LEU A 4 4.73 6.74 -17.34
CA LEU A 4 4.86 8.09 -17.89
C LEU A 4 6.30 8.59 -17.92
N ILE A 5 7.10 8.26 -16.92
CA ILE A 5 8.47 8.77 -16.80
C ILE A 5 9.37 8.27 -17.92
N ILE A 6 9.35 6.95 -18.21
CA ILE A 6 10.22 6.34 -19.21
C ILE A 6 9.95 6.89 -20.63
N PRO A 7 8.70 6.94 -21.14
CA PRO A 7 8.44 7.51 -22.46
C PRO A 7 8.81 9.00 -22.57
N ILE A 8 8.54 9.80 -21.52
CA ILE A 8 8.89 11.23 -21.51
C ILE A 8 10.41 11.41 -21.51
N THR A 9 11.13 10.61 -20.73
CA THR A 9 12.60 10.67 -20.70
C THR A 9 13.21 10.30 -22.04
N ASN A 10 12.67 9.27 -22.70
CA ASN A 10 13.11 8.85 -24.03
C ASN A 10 12.79 9.91 -25.09
N ALA A 11 11.62 10.54 -25.03
CA ALA A 11 11.24 11.65 -25.91
C ALA A 11 12.15 12.88 -25.75
N LEU A 12 12.73 13.08 -24.56
CA LEU A 12 13.69 14.16 -24.27
C LEU A 12 15.16 13.77 -24.55
N GLY A 13 15.38 12.62 -25.22
CA GLY A 13 16.70 12.20 -25.67
C GLY A 13 17.41 11.15 -24.82
N GLY A 14 16.78 10.58 -23.79
CA GLY A 14 17.26 9.45 -22.97
C GLY A 14 18.56 9.71 -22.18
N THR A 15 19.05 10.93 -22.15
CA THR A 15 20.32 11.34 -21.51
C THR A 15 20.14 11.63 -20.02
N GLN A 16 21.25 11.71 -19.28
CA GLN A 16 21.21 12.11 -17.87
C GLN A 16 20.53 13.48 -17.68
N SER A 17 20.73 14.43 -18.61
CA SER A 17 20.06 15.72 -18.60
C SER A 17 18.54 15.61 -18.80
N ALA A 18 18.07 14.63 -19.59
CA ALA A 18 16.65 14.35 -19.76
C ALA A 18 15.99 13.90 -18.43
N TRP A 19 16.66 13.06 -17.65
CA TRP A 19 16.19 12.63 -16.34
C TRP A 19 16.04 13.81 -15.37
N ILE A 20 17.01 14.74 -15.37
CA ILE A 20 16.93 15.95 -14.53
C ILE A 20 15.74 16.82 -14.94
N LYS A 21 15.54 17.05 -16.26
CA LYS A 21 14.40 17.83 -16.77
C LYS A 21 13.07 17.21 -16.37
N VAL A 22 12.92 15.90 -16.49
CA VAL A 22 11.71 15.16 -16.07
C VAL A 22 11.48 15.31 -14.57
N ALA A 23 12.52 15.15 -13.75
CA ALA A 23 12.43 15.33 -12.30
C ALA A 23 11.98 16.75 -11.91
N VAL A 24 12.52 17.78 -12.57
CA VAL A 24 12.13 19.19 -12.35
C VAL A 24 10.67 19.43 -12.74
N ILE A 25 10.22 18.92 -13.91
CA ILE A 25 8.83 19.06 -14.36
C ILE A 25 7.85 18.45 -13.33
N PHE A 26 8.10 17.20 -12.92
CA PHE A 26 7.24 16.54 -11.92
C PHE A 26 7.33 17.21 -10.54
N GLY A 27 8.51 17.71 -10.16
CA GLY A 27 8.71 18.51 -8.96
C GLY A 27 7.87 19.78 -8.95
N LEU A 28 7.89 20.54 -10.04
CA LEU A 28 7.08 21.76 -10.20
C LEU A 28 5.58 21.45 -10.13
N ILE A 29 5.13 20.42 -10.82
CA ILE A 29 3.71 19.98 -10.76
C ILE A 29 3.32 19.65 -9.31
N SER A 30 4.18 18.94 -8.58
CA SER A 30 3.93 18.58 -7.17
C SER A 30 3.84 19.81 -6.28
N VAL A 31 4.76 20.78 -6.43
CA VAL A 31 4.73 22.03 -5.67
C VAL A 31 3.48 22.84 -5.98
N LEU A 32 3.11 22.98 -7.26
CA LEU A 32 1.89 23.69 -7.65
C LEU A 32 0.64 23.02 -7.08
N SER A 33 0.58 21.69 -7.09
CA SER A 33 -0.54 20.92 -6.52
C SER A 33 -0.66 21.14 -5.01
N LEU A 34 0.46 21.17 -4.29
CA LEU A 34 0.47 21.45 -2.85
C LEU A 34 0.06 22.89 -2.54
N LEU A 35 0.51 23.86 -3.34
CA LEU A 35 0.10 25.27 -3.19
C LEU A 35 -1.40 25.46 -3.48
N LEU A 36 -1.94 24.76 -4.48
CA LEU A 36 -3.38 24.77 -4.75
C LEU A 36 -4.14 24.13 -3.59
N LEU A 37 -3.67 23.00 -3.07
CA LEU A 37 -4.27 22.35 -1.91
C LEU A 37 -4.30 23.31 -0.71
N TYR A 38 -3.18 23.99 -0.42
CA TYR A 38 -3.09 24.97 0.66
C TYR A 38 -4.10 26.12 0.51
N LYS A 39 -4.28 26.63 -0.73
CA LYS A 39 -5.24 27.72 -0.98
C LYS A 39 -6.70 27.30 -0.88
N VAL A 40 -7.02 26.08 -1.30
CA VAL A 40 -8.40 25.55 -1.34
C VAL A 40 -8.80 24.90 -0.03
N SER A 41 -7.84 24.33 0.70
CA SER A 41 -8.08 23.72 1.99
C SER A 41 -8.38 24.80 3.04
N LYS A 42 -9.65 25.00 3.34
CA LYS A 42 -10.07 25.75 4.53
C LYS A 42 -10.15 24.76 5.67
N GLU A 43 -9.43 25.04 6.75
CA GLU A 43 -9.62 24.34 8.01
C GLU A 43 -11.04 24.60 8.52
N ASN A 44 -11.96 23.71 8.18
CA ASN A 44 -13.30 23.66 8.75
C ASN A 44 -13.35 22.87 10.06
N VAL A 45 -12.21 22.60 10.65
CA VAL A 45 -12.14 22.03 11.98
C VAL A 45 -12.52 23.16 12.95
N GLN A 46 -13.79 23.24 13.31
CA GLN A 46 -14.09 23.73 14.65
C GLN A 46 -13.23 22.85 15.57
N ILE A 47 -12.30 23.51 16.25
CA ILE A 47 -11.59 22.91 17.37
C ILE A 47 -12.73 22.50 18.33
N VAL A 48 -13.24 21.27 18.16
CA VAL A 48 -13.95 20.59 19.22
C VAL A 48 -12.90 20.55 20.30
N GLU A 49 -13.16 21.35 21.35
CA GLU A 49 -12.34 21.48 22.53
C GLU A 49 -11.68 20.14 22.81
N LYS A 50 -10.33 20.19 22.86
CA LYS A 50 -9.48 19.11 23.34
C LYS A 50 -10.27 17.82 23.57
N SER A 51 -10.43 16.98 22.55
CA SER A 51 -10.39 15.57 22.84
C SER A 51 -9.03 15.47 23.54
N GLU A 52 -9.09 15.31 24.85
CA GLU A 52 -7.96 15.02 25.68
C GLU A 52 -7.26 13.82 25.03
N ASP A 53 -6.37 14.09 24.06
CA ASP A 53 -5.18 13.28 23.91
C ASP A 53 -4.51 13.51 25.27
N GLU A 54 -5.04 12.82 26.32
CA GLU A 54 -4.39 12.75 27.59
C GLU A 54 -2.93 12.51 27.24
N ASP A 55 -2.03 13.30 27.83
CA ASP A 55 -0.60 13.12 27.71
C ASP A 55 -0.23 11.73 28.24
N VAL A 56 -0.58 10.71 27.42
CA VAL A 56 -0.30 9.32 27.75
C VAL A 56 1.19 9.14 27.54
N PRO A 57 1.96 8.87 28.58
CA PRO A 57 3.39 8.62 28.43
C PRO A 57 3.63 7.55 27.37
N PHE A 58 4.61 7.75 26.52
CA PHE A 58 4.90 6.87 25.38
C PHE A 58 4.91 5.37 25.76
N ALA A 59 5.56 5.05 26.90
CA ALA A 59 5.65 3.66 27.37
C ALA A 59 4.28 3.08 27.76
N GLU A 60 3.41 3.89 28.36
CA GLU A 60 2.05 3.47 28.74
C GLU A 60 1.17 3.27 27.51
N GLY A 61 1.23 4.20 26.56
CA GLY A 61 0.50 4.09 25.30
C GLY A 61 0.90 2.85 24.50
N LEU A 62 2.20 2.57 24.41
CA LEU A 62 2.72 1.37 23.76
C LEU A 62 2.21 0.09 24.45
N LYS A 63 2.20 0.06 25.79
CA LYS A 63 1.66 -1.06 26.57
C LYS A 63 0.16 -1.30 26.30
N ILE A 64 -0.61 -0.24 26.17
CA ILE A 64 -2.05 -0.31 25.82
C ILE A 64 -2.22 -0.87 24.41
N LEU A 65 -1.43 -0.39 23.44
CA LEU A 65 -1.50 -0.87 22.06
C LEU A 65 -1.16 -2.37 21.96
N PHE A 66 -0.13 -2.85 22.64
CA PHE A 66 0.19 -4.29 22.65
C PHE A 66 -0.85 -5.15 23.40
N LYS A 67 -1.62 -4.58 24.33
CA LYS A 67 -2.77 -5.26 24.94
C LYS A 67 -3.99 -5.35 24.01
N ASN A 68 -4.06 -4.51 22.99
CA ASN A 68 -5.10 -4.56 21.96
C ASN A 68 -4.76 -5.61 20.91
N LYS A 69 -5.33 -6.80 21.04
CA LYS A 69 -5.10 -7.92 20.11
C LYS A 69 -5.43 -7.57 18.65
N TYR A 70 -6.44 -6.73 18.41
CA TYR A 70 -6.83 -6.33 17.06
C TYR A 70 -5.78 -5.43 16.44
N TRP A 71 -5.24 -4.51 17.20
CA TRP A 71 -4.15 -3.66 16.75
C TRP A 71 -2.86 -4.46 16.45
N VAL A 72 -2.53 -5.44 17.30
CA VAL A 72 -1.37 -6.32 17.07
C VAL A 72 -1.54 -7.12 15.77
N ILE A 73 -2.75 -7.65 15.52
CA ILE A 73 -3.05 -8.35 14.26
C ILE A 73 -2.88 -7.41 13.05
N MET A 74 -3.36 -6.16 13.15
CA MET A 74 -3.22 -5.17 12.08
C MET A 74 -1.75 -4.79 11.85
N LEU A 75 -0.95 -4.66 12.90
CA LEU A 75 0.49 -4.39 12.81
C LEU A 75 1.23 -5.53 12.10
N VAL A 76 0.97 -6.77 12.49
CA VAL A 76 1.58 -7.96 11.85
C VAL A 76 1.14 -8.08 10.40
N LEU A 77 -0.15 -7.86 10.11
CA LEU A 77 -0.67 -7.85 8.74
C LEU A 77 0.05 -6.80 7.89
N GLN A 78 0.17 -5.58 8.39
CA GLN A 78 0.88 -4.48 7.72
C GLN A 78 2.33 -4.83 7.42
N PHE A 79 3.00 -5.43 8.40
CA PHE A 79 4.40 -5.85 8.28
C PHE A 79 4.58 -6.90 7.17
N ILE A 80 3.76 -7.97 7.19
CA ILE A 80 3.81 -9.04 6.18
C ILE A 80 3.46 -8.49 4.79
N MET A 81 2.43 -7.65 4.67
CA MET A 81 2.05 -7.04 3.40
C MET A 81 3.19 -6.20 2.81
N ASN A 82 3.89 -5.41 3.63
CA ASN A 82 5.00 -4.59 3.16
C ASN A 82 6.24 -5.40 2.80
N ILE A 83 6.53 -6.48 3.51
CA ILE A 83 7.58 -7.44 3.08
C ILE A 83 7.21 -8.03 1.72
N SER A 84 5.99 -8.52 1.55
CA SER A 84 5.52 -9.09 0.28
C SER A 84 5.57 -8.06 -0.85
N TYR A 85 5.21 -6.82 -0.58
CA TYR A 85 5.30 -5.73 -1.54
C TYR A 85 6.76 -5.43 -1.93
N GLY A 86 7.67 -5.34 -0.97
CA GLY A 86 9.10 -5.16 -1.20
C GLY A 86 9.70 -6.29 -2.04
N LEU A 87 9.38 -7.54 -1.69
CA LEU A 87 9.77 -8.72 -2.47
C LEU A 87 9.22 -8.69 -3.91
N SER A 88 7.96 -8.33 -4.09
CA SER A 88 7.32 -8.29 -5.41
C SER A 88 7.90 -7.20 -6.30
N THR A 89 8.19 -6.02 -5.75
CA THR A 89 8.75 -4.89 -6.52
C THR A 89 10.20 -5.14 -6.93
N SER A 90 11.03 -5.64 -6.03
CA SER A 90 12.43 -5.96 -6.32
C SER A 90 12.55 -7.25 -7.16
N GLY A 91 11.84 -8.31 -6.75
CA GLY A 91 11.89 -9.62 -7.42
C GLY A 91 11.24 -9.64 -8.79
N GLY A 92 10.23 -8.81 -9.03
CA GLY A 92 9.53 -8.76 -10.32
C GLY A 92 10.46 -8.46 -11.50
N THR A 93 11.42 -7.56 -11.31
CA THR A 93 12.42 -7.22 -12.33
C THR A 93 13.38 -8.38 -12.60
N TYR A 94 13.87 -9.02 -11.55
CA TYR A 94 14.74 -10.20 -11.68
C TYR A 94 14.02 -11.38 -12.34
N TYR A 95 12.77 -11.62 -11.96
CA TYR A 95 11.95 -12.68 -12.53
C TYR A 95 11.72 -12.46 -14.05
N ALA A 96 11.39 -11.24 -14.46
CA ALA A 96 11.21 -10.91 -15.89
C ALA A 96 12.50 -11.10 -16.67
N LYS A 97 13.64 -10.66 -16.14
CA LYS A 97 14.95 -10.72 -16.80
C LYS A 97 15.49 -12.15 -16.89
N TYR A 98 15.51 -12.89 -15.75
CA TYR A 98 16.24 -14.17 -15.69
C TYR A 98 15.36 -15.40 -15.95
N ILE A 99 14.04 -15.34 -15.69
CA ILE A 99 13.15 -16.47 -15.90
C ILE A 99 12.36 -16.32 -17.20
N LEU A 100 11.83 -15.12 -17.48
CA LEU A 100 11.05 -14.88 -18.70
C LEU A 100 11.90 -14.34 -19.86
N GLY A 101 13.17 -13.96 -19.63
CA GLY A 101 14.12 -13.56 -20.65
C GLY A 101 13.81 -12.23 -21.36
N ASN A 102 12.89 -11.42 -20.82
CA ASN A 102 12.49 -10.16 -21.45
C ASN A 102 12.12 -9.09 -20.42
N ASP A 103 12.93 -8.03 -20.34
CA ASP A 103 12.73 -6.92 -19.41
C ASP A 103 11.45 -6.11 -19.70
N ASN A 104 10.97 -6.11 -20.95
CA ASN A 104 9.75 -5.39 -21.33
C ASN A 104 8.47 -5.98 -20.71
N ILE A 105 8.53 -7.22 -20.22
CA ILE A 105 7.41 -7.86 -19.52
C ILE A 105 7.04 -7.10 -18.25
N VAL A 106 7.98 -6.46 -17.57
CA VAL A 106 7.69 -5.62 -16.40
C VAL A 106 6.74 -4.48 -16.76
N ALA A 107 7.01 -3.81 -17.87
CA ALA A 107 6.15 -2.72 -18.37
C ALA A 107 4.75 -3.24 -18.77
N LEU A 108 4.70 -4.40 -19.42
CA LEU A 108 3.46 -5.06 -19.81
C LEU A 108 2.63 -5.43 -18.55
N LEU A 109 3.23 -6.06 -17.55
CA LEU A 109 2.57 -6.40 -16.28
C LEU A 109 2.05 -5.15 -15.56
N GLY A 110 2.82 -4.07 -15.60
CA GLY A 110 2.40 -2.77 -15.05
C GLY A 110 1.18 -2.20 -15.77
N ALA A 111 1.18 -2.24 -17.10
CA ALA A 111 0.07 -1.73 -17.92
C ALA A 111 -1.21 -2.58 -17.75
N VAL A 112 -1.06 -3.90 -17.79
CA VAL A 112 -2.18 -4.85 -17.59
C VAL A 112 -2.74 -4.73 -16.15
N GLY A 113 -1.89 -4.44 -15.17
CA GLY A 113 -2.27 -4.23 -13.77
C GLY A 113 -3.17 -3.00 -13.52
N LEU A 114 -3.25 -2.04 -14.45
CA LEU A 114 -4.11 -0.86 -14.30
C LEU A 114 -5.60 -1.25 -14.28
N ILE A 115 -6.03 -2.14 -15.16
CA ILE A 115 -7.44 -2.56 -15.25
C ILE A 115 -7.93 -3.17 -13.93
N PRO A 116 -7.28 -4.21 -13.37
CA PRO A 116 -7.71 -4.78 -12.09
C PRO A 116 -7.58 -3.78 -10.92
N THR A 117 -6.66 -2.81 -11.01
CA THR A 117 -6.56 -1.76 -10.01
C THR A 117 -7.82 -0.89 -10.00
N PHE A 118 -8.25 -0.36 -11.13
CA PHE A 118 -9.48 0.43 -11.22
C PHE A 118 -10.71 -0.37 -10.81
N LEU A 119 -10.85 -1.60 -11.29
CA LEU A 119 -11.96 -2.49 -10.90
C LEU A 119 -11.94 -2.78 -9.40
N GLY A 120 -10.76 -2.99 -8.82
CA GLY A 120 -10.59 -3.21 -7.39
C GLY A 120 -11.08 -2.02 -6.56
N PHE A 121 -10.72 -0.78 -6.95
CA PHE A 121 -11.21 0.42 -6.27
C PHE A 121 -12.73 0.56 -6.34
N ILE A 122 -13.33 0.36 -7.52
CA ILE A 122 -14.78 0.47 -7.71
C ILE A 122 -15.53 -0.60 -6.91
N LEU A 123 -15.03 -1.84 -6.88
CA LEU A 123 -15.71 -2.96 -6.24
C LEU A 123 -15.49 -3.05 -4.73
N THR A 124 -14.41 -2.49 -4.20
CA THR A 124 -14.10 -2.55 -2.76
C THR A 124 -15.20 -1.94 -1.90
N GLY A 125 -15.75 -0.79 -2.27
CA GLY A 125 -16.82 -0.12 -1.54
C GLY A 125 -18.08 -1.00 -1.41
N PRO A 126 -18.69 -1.44 -2.54
CA PRO A 126 -19.84 -2.35 -2.52
C PRO A 126 -19.56 -3.70 -1.82
N MET A 127 -18.36 -4.25 -1.94
CA MET A 127 -17.98 -5.47 -1.23
C MET A 127 -17.93 -5.25 0.29
N ALA A 128 -17.30 -4.17 0.71
CA ALA A 128 -17.19 -3.83 2.13
C ALA A 128 -18.55 -3.53 2.78
N SER A 129 -19.47 -2.88 2.04
CA SER A 129 -20.81 -2.59 2.54
C SER A 129 -21.69 -3.82 2.66
N LYS A 130 -21.57 -4.79 1.76
CA LYS A 130 -22.39 -6.03 1.77
C LYS A 130 -21.83 -7.13 2.66
N LEU A 131 -20.54 -7.34 2.64
CA LEU A 131 -19.87 -8.46 3.33
C LEU A 131 -19.24 -8.04 4.66
N GLY A 132 -19.03 -6.73 4.85
CA GLY A 132 -18.24 -6.18 5.95
C GLY A 132 -16.75 -6.15 5.64
N MET A 133 -16.01 -5.24 6.28
CA MET A 133 -14.58 -4.99 6.03
C MET A 133 -13.72 -6.25 6.24
N THR A 134 -13.91 -6.95 7.35
CA THR A 134 -13.09 -8.14 7.68
C THR A 134 -13.26 -9.26 6.68
N LYS A 135 -14.49 -9.60 6.27
CA LYS A 135 -14.74 -10.66 5.30
C LYS A 135 -14.20 -10.30 3.93
N THR A 136 -14.33 -9.04 3.51
CA THR A 136 -13.77 -8.54 2.26
C THR A 136 -12.25 -8.70 2.24
N CYS A 137 -11.55 -8.35 3.31
CA CYS A 137 -10.11 -8.54 3.43
C CYS A 137 -9.73 -10.03 3.44
N MET A 138 -10.48 -10.89 4.12
CA MET A 138 -10.22 -12.34 4.12
C MET A 138 -10.34 -12.95 2.73
N ILE A 139 -11.41 -12.62 2.00
CA ILE A 139 -11.61 -13.09 0.60
C ILE A 139 -10.44 -12.63 -0.27
N SER A 140 -10.04 -11.38 -0.14
CA SER A 140 -8.88 -10.83 -0.85
C SER A 140 -7.58 -11.57 -0.53
N CYS A 141 -7.30 -11.86 0.73
CA CYS A 141 -6.12 -12.62 1.13
C CYS A 141 -6.13 -14.04 0.53
N VAL A 142 -7.27 -14.74 0.61
CA VAL A 142 -7.40 -16.09 0.05
C VAL A 142 -7.22 -16.08 -1.46
N MET A 143 -7.84 -15.13 -2.15
CA MET A 143 -7.72 -14.99 -3.61
C MET A 143 -6.28 -14.70 -4.03
N GLY A 144 -5.59 -13.80 -3.32
CA GLY A 144 -4.17 -13.52 -3.55
C GLY A 144 -3.27 -14.73 -3.29
N ALA A 145 -3.51 -15.46 -2.21
CA ALA A 145 -2.76 -16.66 -1.87
C ALA A 145 -2.93 -17.76 -2.94
N VAL A 146 -4.14 -18.02 -3.42
CA VAL A 146 -4.41 -18.98 -4.49
C VAL A 146 -3.69 -18.57 -5.78
N ALA A 147 -3.75 -17.30 -6.15
CA ALA A 147 -3.04 -16.80 -7.34
C ALA A 147 -1.52 -16.98 -7.24
N CYS A 148 -0.95 -16.73 -6.05
CA CYS A 148 0.47 -16.96 -5.81
C CYS A 148 0.84 -18.45 -5.90
N LEU A 149 0.03 -19.35 -5.31
CA LEU A 149 0.26 -20.79 -5.39
C LEU A 149 0.24 -21.30 -6.84
N VAL A 150 -0.74 -20.87 -7.66
CA VAL A 150 -0.79 -21.24 -9.08
C VAL A 150 0.49 -20.83 -9.81
N ARG A 151 1.04 -19.64 -9.52
CA ARG A 151 2.31 -19.17 -10.12
C ARG A 151 3.51 -20.02 -9.71
N VAL A 152 3.53 -20.54 -8.49
CA VAL A 152 4.62 -21.43 -8.02
C VAL A 152 4.67 -22.72 -8.84
N PHE A 153 3.50 -23.28 -9.21
CA PHE A 153 3.44 -24.51 -10.02
C PHE A 153 3.69 -24.29 -11.51
N THR A 154 3.60 -23.05 -12.00
CA THR A 154 3.75 -22.71 -13.43
C THR A 154 4.71 -21.54 -13.66
N PRO A 155 5.98 -21.62 -13.22
CA PRO A 155 6.89 -20.46 -13.19
C PRO A 155 7.30 -19.95 -14.56
N TYR A 156 7.31 -20.80 -15.59
CA TYR A 156 7.79 -20.45 -16.94
C TYR A 156 6.67 -20.01 -17.90
N SER A 157 5.42 -20.05 -17.47
CA SER A 157 4.28 -19.68 -18.31
C SER A 157 3.99 -18.17 -18.21
N LEU A 158 4.14 -17.46 -19.31
CA LEU A 158 3.81 -16.03 -19.40
C LEU A 158 2.31 -15.79 -19.14
N ALA A 159 1.44 -16.65 -19.64
CA ALA A 159 -0.01 -16.53 -19.44
C ALA A 159 -0.41 -16.60 -17.97
N THR A 160 0.14 -17.57 -17.22
CA THR A 160 -0.12 -17.70 -15.77
C THR A 160 0.54 -16.58 -14.96
N CYS A 161 1.68 -16.05 -15.43
CA CYS A 161 2.31 -14.89 -14.82
C CYS A 161 1.41 -13.65 -14.95
N ILE A 162 0.86 -13.38 -16.12
CA ILE A 162 -0.05 -12.26 -16.37
C ILE A 162 -1.36 -12.45 -15.60
N ALA A 163 -2.02 -13.61 -15.74
CA ALA A 163 -3.27 -13.89 -15.05
C ALA A 163 -3.12 -13.83 -13.53
N GLY A 164 -2.09 -14.45 -12.98
CA GLY A 164 -1.77 -14.39 -11.56
C GLY A 164 -1.45 -12.96 -11.09
N GLY A 165 -0.75 -12.17 -11.92
CA GLY A 165 -0.48 -10.76 -11.66
C GLY A 165 -1.76 -9.93 -11.57
N VAL A 166 -2.70 -10.12 -12.49
CA VAL A 166 -4.02 -9.48 -12.50
C VAL A 166 -4.79 -9.81 -11.22
N VAL A 167 -4.88 -11.09 -10.85
CA VAL A 167 -5.61 -11.53 -9.67
C VAL A 167 -4.96 -11.02 -8.38
N THR A 168 -3.63 -11.07 -8.27
CA THR A 168 -2.92 -10.55 -7.08
C THR A 168 -3.04 -9.04 -6.95
N THR A 169 -2.99 -8.30 -8.06
CA THR A 169 -3.21 -6.85 -8.05
C THR A 169 -4.62 -6.52 -7.57
N PHE A 170 -5.65 -7.18 -8.13
CA PHE A 170 -7.03 -7.01 -7.70
C PHE A 170 -7.22 -7.36 -6.22
N ALA A 171 -6.61 -8.44 -5.74
CA ALA A 171 -6.68 -8.89 -4.35
C ALA A 171 -6.05 -7.92 -3.35
N ASN A 172 -5.01 -7.19 -3.75
CA ASN A 172 -4.34 -6.22 -2.87
C ASN A 172 -5.14 -4.93 -2.64
N ILE A 173 -6.02 -4.53 -3.57
CA ILE A 173 -6.75 -3.26 -3.50
C ILE A 173 -7.70 -3.16 -2.30
N PRO A 174 -8.58 -4.14 -2.01
CA PRO A 174 -9.44 -4.09 -0.84
C PRO A 174 -8.65 -4.00 0.48
N LEU A 175 -7.53 -4.72 0.59
CA LEU A 175 -6.66 -4.65 1.75
C LEU A 175 -6.10 -3.23 1.93
N MET A 176 -5.62 -2.64 0.85
CA MET A 176 -5.06 -1.28 0.86
C MET A 176 -6.11 -0.22 1.20
N CYS A 177 -7.33 -0.33 0.63
CA CYS A 177 -8.41 0.64 0.84
C CYS A 177 -9.00 0.57 2.26
N LEU A 178 -9.17 -0.65 2.79
CA LEU A 178 -9.87 -0.85 4.06
C LEU A 178 -8.92 -0.82 5.27
N PHE A 179 -7.61 -0.91 5.04
CA PHE A 179 -6.63 -0.96 6.12
C PHE A 179 -6.74 0.23 7.07
N GLY A 180 -6.79 1.46 6.55
CA GLY A 180 -6.92 2.67 7.36
C GLY A 180 -8.20 2.69 8.20
N ALA A 181 -9.33 2.26 7.64
CA ALA A 181 -10.60 2.16 8.37
C ALA A 181 -10.54 1.09 9.48
N MET A 182 -9.89 -0.05 9.23
CA MET A 182 -9.70 -1.09 10.24
C MET A 182 -8.78 -0.64 11.38
N VAL A 183 -7.74 0.14 11.07
CA VAL A 183 -6.87 0.74 12.09
C VAL A 183 -7.64 1.75 12.94
N ASN A 184 -8.50 2.58 12.34
CA ASN A 184 -9.36 3.50 13.09
C ASN A 184 -10.32 2.76 14.03
N ASN A 185 -10.88 1.63 13.60
CA ASN A 185 -11.68 0.79 14.51
C ASN A 185 -10.86 0.24 15.70
N CYS A 186 -9.55 0.04 15.54
CA CYS A 186 -8.68 -0.32 16.66
C CYS A 186 -8.49 0.84 17.64
N VAL A 187 -8.48 2.09 17.16
CA VAL A 187 -8.45 3.29 18.02
C VAL A 187 -9.73 3.39 18.83
N GLU A 188 -10.89 3.21 18.20
CA GLU A 188 -12.19 3.23 18.88
C GLU A 188 -12.30 2.10 19.90
N TYR A 189 -11.76 0.92 19.61
CA TYR A 189 -11.70 -0.18 20.57
C TYR A 189 -10.79 0.13 21.76
N ASN A 190 -9.68 0.84 21.56
CA ASN A 190 -8.82 1.31 22.66
C ASN A 190 -9.55 2.28 23.57
N ASP A 191 -10.27 3.23 23.00
CA ASP A 191 -11.10 4.19 23.72
C ASP A 191 -12.16 3.47 24.56
N TYR A 192 -12.94 2.59 23.94
CA TYR A 192 -13.98 1.81 24.61
C TYR A 192 -13.44 0.95 25.76
N LYS A 193 -12.29 0.27 25.55
CA LYS A 193 -11.81 -0.73 26.52
C LYS A 193 -10.89 -0.16 27.58
N PHE A 194 -10.10 0.83 27.25
CA PHE A 194 -9.05 1.38 28.12
C PHE A 194 -9.30 2.84 28.50
N GLY A 195 -10.37 3.47 27.98
CA GLY A 195 -10.68 4.88 28.21
C GLY A 195 -9.63 5.84 27.63
N LYS A 196 -8.81 5.39 26.69
CA LYS A 196 -7.71 6.19 26.13
C LYS A 196 -7.72 6.14 24.62
N ARG A 197 -7.92 7.29 23.99
CA ARG A 197 -7.94 7.46 22.52
C ARG A 197 -6.55 7.84 22.02
N ILE A 198 -5.74 6.84 21.67
CA ILE A 198 -4.34 7.00 21.28
C ILE A 198 -4.20 6.95 19.74
N VAL A 199 -4.65 8.01 19.03
CA VAL A 199 -4.68 8.05 17.55
C VAL A 199 -3.27 8.17 16.97
N GLY A 200 -2.49 9.15 17.43
CA GLY A 200 -1.17 9.44 16.91
C GLY A 200 -0.22 8.27 17.03
N MET A 201 -0.17 7.63 18.19
CA MET A 201 0.73 6.50 18.45
C MET A 201 0.32 5.25 17.67
N THR A 202 -1.00 4.98 17.52
CA THR A 202 -1.52 3.87 16.71
C THR A 202 -1.06 3.97 15.27
N ASN A 203 -1.15 5.15 14.66
CA ASN A 203 -0.75 5.40 13.29
C ASN A 203 0.77 5.43 13.11
N SER A 204 1.51 5.99 14.07
CA SER A 204 2.98 6.02 14.03
C SER A 204 3.59 4.62 14.05
N ALA A 205 3.07 3.73 14.89
CA ALA A 205 3.53 2.35 14.96
C ALA A 205 3.22 1.57 13.66
N ASN A 206 2.06 1.80 13.05
CA ASN A 206 1.74 1.22 11.74
C ASN A 206 2.69 1.74 10.65
N SER A 207 2.99 3.04 10.65
CA SER A 207 3.95 3.64 9.71
C SER A 207 5.35 3.05 9.89
N PHE A 208 5.78 2.85 11.12
CA PHE A 208 7.04 2.18 11.46
C PHE A 208 7.08 0.74 10.92
N GLY A 209 6.02 -0.05 11.18
CA GLY A 209 5.89 -1.41 10.68
C GLY A 209 5.97 -1.49 9.14
N SER A 210 5.33 -0.53 8.44
CA SER A 210 5.38 -0.47 6.98
C SER A 210 6.78 -0.17 6.44
N LYS A 211 7.51 0.78 7.05
CA LYS A 211 8.87 1.14 6.62
C LYS A 211 9.87 0.02 6.84
N ILE A 212 9.83 -0.64 8.00
CA ILE A 212 10.69 -1.79 8.27
C ILE A 212 10.31 -2.95 7.36
N GLY A 213 9.03 -3.27 7.21
CA GLY A 213 8.57 -4.35 6.34
C GLY A 213 9.03 -4.17 4.89
N SER A 214 8.88 -2.98 4.31
CA SER A 214 9.33 -2.71 2.94
C SER A 214 10.86 -2.76 2.81
N GLY A 215 11.61 -2.28 3.81
CA GLY A 215 13.07 -2.36 3.84
C GLY A 215 13.58 -3.79 3.88
N ILE A 216 13.03 -4.63 4.75
CA ILE A 216 13.36 -6.06 4.83
C ILE A 216 12.98 -6.76 3.52
N GLY A 217 11.79 -6.50 2.98
CA GLY A 217 11.35 -7.10 1.72
C GLY A 217 12.27 -6.78 0.56
N ALA A 218 12.75 -5.54 0.45
CA ALA A 218 13.72 -5.15 -0.57
C ALA A 218 15.10 -5.79 -0.37
N SER A 219 15.59 -5.85 0.87
CA SER A 219 16.93 -6.37 1.18
C SER A 219 17.04 -7.90 1.06
N LEU A 220 15.94 -8.64 1.09
CA LEU A 220 15.95 -10.10 0.91
C LEU A 220 16.28 -10.54 -0.54
N ILE A 221 16.20 -9.63 -1.51
CA ILE A 221 16.48 -9.93 -2.93
C ILE A 221 17.81 -9.31 -3.40
N GLY A 222 18.24 -8.21 -2.80
CA GLY A 222 19.52 -7.54 -3.07
C GLY A 222 20.59 -7.96 -2.14
#